data_3f9ea27b0f4d883cc524d449c62205ac
#
_entry.id   3f9ea27b0f4d883cc524d449c62205ac
#
_cell.length_a   1.000
_cell.length_b   1.000
_cell.length_c   1.000
_cell.angle_alpha   90.00
_cell.angle_beta   90.00
_cell.angle_gamma   90.00
#
_symmetry.space_group_name_H-M   'P 1'
#
loop_
_entity.id
_entity.type
_entity.pdbx_description
1 polymer ?
#
loop_
_entity_poly.entity_id
_entity_poly.type
_entity_poly.pdbx_seq_one_letter_code
_entity_poly.pdbx_strand_id
1 'polypeptide(L)'
;MRMMLKIVIPTETGNRAIKDGSLHEIFEAIMSKLKPEAAYFFPEHGLRSAMMIFDMKDASEIPAIAEPLFAGLNARLQLLPVMNADDLKKGLDIARQAM
;
A
#
# COMPACT_ATOMS: atom_id res chain seq x y z
N MET A 1 -12.63 5.58 0.61
CA MET A 1 -12.43 4.87 -0.66
C MET A 1 -11.40 3.78 -0.47
N ARG A 2 -11.73 2.57 -0.90
CA ARG A 2 -10.81 1.44 -0.75
C ARG A 2 -9.63 1.59 -1.68
N MET A 3 -8.42 1.50 -1.12
CA MET A 3 -7.17 1.68 -1.85
C MET A 3 -6.27 0.46 -1.66
N MET A 4 -5.47 0.19 -2.68
CA MET A 4 -4.36 -0.75 -2.57
C MET A 4 -3.06 0.02 -2.53
N LEU A 5 -2.25 -0.25 -1.51
CA LEU A 5 -0.88 0.26 -1.41
C LEU A 5 0.05 -0.92 -1.63
N LYS A 6 0.86 -0.83 -2.67
CA LYS A 6 1.91 -1.81 -2.92
C LYS A 6 3.27 -1.15 -2.69
N ILE A 7 4.11 -1.82 -1.92
CA ILE A 7 5.42 -1.32 -1.50
C ILE A 7 6.48 -2.29 -1.98
N VAL A 8 7.50 -1.79 -2.69
CA VAL A 8 8.65 -2.60 -3.11
C VAL A 8 9.92 -1.93 -2.58
N ILE A 9 10.76 -2.70 -1.89
CA ILE A 9 11.93 -2.18 -1.18
C ILE A 9 13.19 -2.67 -1.89
N PRO A 10 14.13 -1.75 -2.23
CA PRO A 10 15.41 -2.15 -2.80
C PRO A 10 16.18 -3.06 -1.83
N THR A 11 16.90 -4.03 -2.37
CA THR A 11 17.57 -5.06 -1.57
C THR A 11 18.52 -4.46 -0.53
N GLU A 12 19.38 -3.55 -0.93
CA GLU A 12 20.37 -2.97 -0.01
C GLU A 12 19.72 -2.18 1.12
N THR A 13 18.73 -1.37 0.78
CA THR A 13 17.98 -0.61 1.78
C THR A 13 17.27 -1.56 2.75
N GLY A 14 16.63 -2.60 2.22
CA GLY A 14 15.94 -3.59 3.04
C GLY A 14 16.88 -4.33 3.97
N ASN A 15 18.07 -4.72 3.47
CA ASN A 15 19.09 -5.39 4.29
C ASN A 15 19.49 -4.52 5.49
N ARG A 16 19.74 -3.24 5.22
CA ARG A 16 20.11 -2.30 6.28
C ARG A 16 18.97 -2.06 7.26
N ALA A 17 17.76 -1.89 6.74
CA ALA A 17 16.59 -1.59 7.56
C ALA A 17 16.18 -2.75 8.46
N ILE A 18 16.41 -4.00 8.03
CA ILE A 18 16.21 -5.16 8.89
C ILE A 18 17.25 -5.16 10.00
N LYS A 19 18.49 -4.89 9.64
CA LYS A 19 19.61 -4.95 10.58
C LYS A 19 19.49 -3.92 11.70
N ASP A 20 19.06 -2.70 11.36
CA ASP A 20 18.93 -1.62 12.33
C ASP A 20 17.55 -1.51 12.97
N GLY A 21 16.60 -2.36 12.57
CA GLY A 21 15.25 -2.38 13.13
C GLY A 21 14.28 -1.38 12.54
N SER A 22 14.73 -0.52 11.62
CA SER A 22 13.87 0.53 11.07
C SER A 22 12.75 -0.01 10.17
N LEU A 23 12.97 -1.17 9.52
CA LEU A 23 11.93 -1.78 8.70
C LEU A 23 10.70 -2.11 9.56
N HIS A 24 10.93 -2.76 10.69
CA HIS A 24 9.86 -3.13 11.61
C HIS A 24 9.13 -1.88 12.13
N GLU A 25 9.88 -0.87 12.54
CA GLU A 25 9.31 0.37 13.06
C GLU A 25 8.44 1.09 12.02
N ILE A 26 8.93 1.18 10.78
CA ILE A 26 8.20 1.85 9.72
C ILE A 26 6.91 1.09 9.39
N PHE A 27 6.96 -0.23 9.29
CA PHE A 27 5.77 -1.02 9.00
C PHE A 27 4.76 -0.98 10.15
N GLU A 28 5.21 -1.02 11.39
CA GLU A 28 4.31 -0.87 12.52
C GLU A 28 3.58 0.47 12.49
N ALA A 29 4.30 1.54 12.20
CA ALA A 29 3.71 2.87 12.12
C ALA A 29 2.67 2.96 10.98
N ILE A 30 2.99 2.40 9.82
CA ILE A 30 2.08 2.37 8.67
C ILE A 30 0.83 1.54 8.99
N MET A 31 1.01 0.35 9.53
CA MET A 31 -0.12 -0.52 9.90
C MET A 31 -1.03 0.14 10.92
N SER A 32 -0.44 0.81 11.91
CA SER A 32 -1.19 1.50 12.94
C SER A 32 -1.99 2.69 12.37
N LYS A 33 -1.40 3.40 11.43
CA LYS A 33 -2.03 4.56 10.77
C LYS A 33 -3.16 4.13 9.83
N LEU A 34 -2.88 3.17 8.97
CA LEU A 34 -3.82 2.77 7.90
C LEU A 34 -4.90 1.83 8.40
N LYS A 35 -4.63 1.03 9.41
CA LYS A 35 -5.54 0.00 9.92
C LYS A 35 -6.12 -0.82 8.76
N PRO A 36 -5.24 -1.46 7.96
CA PRO A 36 -5.68 -2.11 6.74
C PRO A 36 -6.63 -3.28 7.00
N GLU A 37 -7.58 -3.47 6.08
CA GLU A 37 -8.45 -4.64 6.13
C GLU A 37 -7.70 -5.92 5.74
N ALA A 38 -6.61 -5.78 4.99
CA ALA A 38 -5.74 -6.89 4.60
C ALA A 38 -4.33 -6.37 4.38
N ALA A 39 -3.34 -7.16 4.79
CA ALA A 39 -1.93 -6.83 4.58
C ALA A 39 -1.17 -8.14 4.34
N TYR A 40 -0.34 -8.16 3.30
CA TYR A 40 0.45 -9.33 2.93
C TYR A 40 1.86 -8.90 2.61
N PHE A 41 2.82 -9.77 2.96
CA PHE A 41 4.25 -9.53 2.75
C PHE A 41 4.80 -10.69 1.94
N PHE A 42 5.55 -10.39 0.88
CA PHE A 42 5.99 -11.40 -0.07
C PHE A 42 7.19 -10.90 -0.85
N PRO A 43 8.03 -11.81 -1.40
CA PRO A 43 9.03 -11.42 -2.37
C PRO A 43 8.40 -11.36 -3.77
N GLU A 44 8.61 -10.27 -4.45
CA GLU A 44 8.17 -10.12 -5.84
C GLU A 44 9.38 -9.77 -6.70
N HIS A 45 9.65 -10.58 -7.71
CA HIS A 45 10.85 -10.43 -8.54
C HIS A 45 12.14 -10.37 -7.69
N GLY A 46 12.15 -11.15 -6.61
CA GLY A 46 13.30 -11.21 -5.71
C GLY A 46 13.44 -10.03 -4.76
N LEU A 47 12.48 -9.13 -4.71
CA LEU A 47 12.52 -7.95 -3.84
C LEU A 47 11.46 -8.06 -2.74
N ARG A 48 11.83 -7.59 -1.53
CA ARG A 48 10.88 -7.53 -0.42
C ARG A 48 9.73 -6.62 -0.79
N SER A 49 8.52 -7.11 -0.65
CA SER A 49 7.32 -6.39 -1.06
C SER A 49 6.22 -6.52 -0.04
N ALA A 50 5.27 -5.60 -0.08
CA ALA A 50 4.08 -5.65 0.74
C ALA A 50 2.89 -5.13 -0.05
N MET A 51 1.70 -5.60 0.31
CA MET A 51 0.46 -5.11 -0.25
C MET A 51 -0.53 -4.92 0.88
N MET A 52 -1.17 -3.77 0.92
CA MET A 52 -2.16 -3.45 1.93
C MET A 52 -3.41 -2.90 1.27
N ILE A 53 -4.56 -3.31 1.79
CA ILE A 53 -5.86 -2.78 1.38
C ILE A 53 -6.41 -1.98 2.55
N PHE A 54 -6.73 -0.71 2.31
CA PHE A 54 -7.16 0.18 3.38
C PHE A 54 -8.16 1.23 2.86
N ASP A 55 -8.82 1.89 3.78
CA ASP A 55 -9.75 2.98 3.45
C ASP A 55 -9.03 4.31 3.55
N MET A 56 -8.96 5.03 2.42
CA MET A 56 -8.41 6.38 2.38
C MET A 56 -9.55 7.37 2.25
N LYS A 57 -9.63 8.31 3.17
CA LYS A 57 -10.76 9.25 3.20
C LYS A 57 -10.56 10.45 2.31
N ASP A 58 -9.32 10.89 2.15
CA ASP A 58 -9.03 12.08 1.35
C ASP A 58 -7.66 11.95 0.69
N ALA A 59 -7.55 12.46 -0.53
CA ALA A 59 -6.31 12.41 -1.29
C ALA A 59 -5.15 13.14 -0.60
N SER A 60 -5.45 14.10 0.25
CA SER A 60 -4.42 14.83 1.01
C SER A 60 -3.67 13.94 2.01
N GLU A 61 -4.15 12.71 2.28
CA GLU A 61 -3.46 11.75 3.12
C GLU A 61 -2.26 11.11 2.44
N ILE A 62 -2.16 11.22 1.09
CA ILE A 62 -1.12 10.54 0.32
C ILE A 62 0.30 10.86 0.82
N PRO A 63 0.69 12.14 1.00
CA PRO A 63 2.06 12.42 1.44
C PRO A 63 2.39 11.80 2.81
N ALA A 64 1.47 11.82 3.74
CA ALA A 64 1.70 11.24 5.06
C ALA A 64 1.89 9.72 5.00
N ILE A 65 1.31 9.07 3.99
CA ILE A 65 1.48 7.64 3.75
C ILE A 65 2.79 7.37 3.00
N ALA A 66 3.04 8.12 1.95
CA ALA A 66 4.12 7.85 1.00
C ALA A 66 5.49 8.31 1.49
N GLU A 67 5.59 9.51 2.06
CA GLU A 67 6.88 10.10 2.38
C GLU A 67 7.72 9.29 3.38
N PRO A 68 7.15 8.73 4.45
CA PRO A 68 7.95 7.88 5.33
C PRO A 68 8.52 6.64 4.63
N LEU A 69 7.80 6.12 3.64
CA LEU A 69 8.26 4.95 2.87
C LEU A 69 9.36 5.35 1.88
N PHE A 70 9.21 6.51 1.24
CA PHE A 70 10.25 7.03 0.35
C PHE A 70 11.52 7.34 1.14
N ALA A 71 11.40 8.13 2.19
CA ALA A 71 12.56 8.58 2.96
C ALA A 71 13.20 7.46 3.77
N GLY A 72 12.39 6.62 4.39
CA GLY A 72 12.89 5.59 5.30
C GLY A 72 13.35 4.32 4.62
N LEU A 73 12.72 3.93 3.51
CA LEU A 73 12.99 2.66 2.85
C LEU A 73 13.38 2.78 1.38
N ASN A 74 13.46 4.00 0.85
CA ASN A 74 13.73 4.22 -0.56
C ASN A 74 12.78 3.37 -1.44
N ALA A 75 11.55 3.23 -1.00
CA ALA A 75 10.58 2.30 -1.58
C ALA A 75 9.99 2.82 -2.89
N ARG A 76 9.57 1.88 -3.73
CA ARG A 76 8.70 2.16 -4.86
C ARG A 76 7.28 1.88 -4.41
N LEU A 77 6.37 2.77 -4.75
CA LEU A 77 4.98 2.67 -4.31
C LEU A 77 4.02 2.67 -5.49
N GLN A 78 2.97 1.88 -5.35
CA GLN A 78 1.77 2.02 -6.17
C GLN A 78 0.61 2.24 -5.22
N LEU A 79 -0.20 3.24 -5.51
CA LEU A 79 -1.38 3.54 -4.70
C LEU A 79 -2.52 3.77 -5.67
N LEU A 80 -3.48 2.85 -5.67
CA LEU A 80 -4.61 2.92 -6.60
C LEU A 80 -5.92 2.51 -5.94
N PRO A 81 -7.03 3.08 -6.41
CA PRO A 81 -8.34 2.63 -5.97
C PRO A 81 -8.61 1.21 -6.45
N VAL A 82 -9.26 0.43 -5.61
CA VAL A 82 -9.65 -0.94 -5.95
C VAL A 82 -11.12 -1.14 -5.64
N MET A 83 -11.74 -2.06 -6.35
CA MET A 83 -13.13 -2.42 -6.17
C MET A 83 -13.23 -3.81 -5.56
N ASN A 84 -14.17 -4.00 -4.65
CA ASN A 84 -14.59 -5.35 -4.28
C ASN A 84 -15.66 -5.83 -5.27
N ALA A 85 -16.18 -7.04 -5.06
CA ALA A 85 -17.18 -7.61 -5.99
C ALA A 85 -18.47 -6.78 -6.06
N ASP A 86 -18.89 -6.22 -4.93
CA ASP A 86 -20.10 -5.40 -4.90
C ASP A 86 -19.90 -4.07 -5.64
N ASP A 87 -18.73 -3.44 -5.47
CA ASP A 87 -18.39 -2.23 -6.20
C ASP A 87 -18.37 -2.48 -7.70
N LEU A 88 -17.80 -3.60 -8.11
CA LEU A 88 -17.72 -3.96 -9.53
C LEU A 88 -19.11 -4.14 -10.11
N LYS A 89 -19.98 -4.88 -9.42
CA LYS A 89 -21.34 -5.11 -9.87
C LYS A 89 -22.10 -3.79 -10.04
N LYS A 90 -22.01 -2.92 -9.05
CA LYS A 90 -22.64 -1.61 -9.08
C LYS A 90 -22.11 -0.75 -10.23
N GLY A 91 -20.79 -0.75 -10.41
CA GLY A 91 -20.15 0.00 -11.49
C GLY A 91 -20.52 -0.51 -12.87
N LEU A 92 -20.60 -1.83 -13.03
CA LEU A 92 -21.00 -2.42 -14.30
C LEU A 92 -22.47 -2.14 -14.66
N ASP A 93 -23.35 -2.11 -13.65
CA ASP A 93 -24.75 -1.73 -13.89
C ASP A 93 -24.85 -0.28 -14.38
N ILE A 94 -24.08 0.63 -13.79
CA ILE A 94 -24.01 2.03 -14.21
C ILE A 94 -23.43 2.14 -15.62
N ALA A 95 -22.33 1.43 -15.89
CA ALA A 95 -21.67 1.45 -17.20
C ALA A 95 -22.58 0.93 -18.31
N ARG A 96 -23.33 -0.15 -18.03
CA ARG A 96 -24.24 -0.73 -19.02
C ARG A 96 -25.32 0.25 -19.43
N GLN A 97 -25.83 1.05 -18.49
CA GLN A 97 -26.85 2.07 -18.78
C GLN A 97 -26.31 3.20 -19.66
N ALA A 98 -24.99 3.44 -19.62
CA ALA A 98 -24.34 4.49 -20.39
C ALA A 98 -23.90 4.02 -21.79
N MET A 99 -23.99 2.73 -22.07
CA MET A 99 -23.52 2.16 -23.35
C MET A 99 -24.59 2.11 -24.41
#